data_4f58064b09502eb797c83883f443bbda
#
_entry.id   4f58064b09502eb797c83883f443bbda
#
_cell.length_a   1.000
_cell.length_b   1.000
_cell.length_c   1.000
_cell.angle_alpha   90.00
_cell.angle_beta   90.00
_cell.angle_gamma   90.00
#
_symmetry.space_group_name_H-M   'P 1'
#
loop_
_entity.id
_entity.type
_entity.pdbx_description
1 polymer ?
#
loop_
_entity_poly.entity_id
_entity_poly.type
_entity_poly.pdbx_seq_one_letter_code
_entity_poly.pdbx_strand_id
1 'polypeptide(L)'
;MKRLFFSLCAVGLSCAAFGAGPEVNIVPKPLSVTPGAGTFTVTASTVIGVGKNAELRRSARIFAGEVAPVVGGVMKTAAEGDVRLAVDGSLEAEAYTLAVTPSGVEVRGGTPQGVFHGLQSLRQLVIDGEGVVPAVTVSDKPYFAHRGGMLDPCRHFWTVDEVKEYIDILAIHKLNKFHWHLTDDQGWRIEIKKYPELTRVGSVRGETLIGHHHTSSEYDKTPHGGYYTQKQIREIVKYAADRYITVIPEIELPGHAVAALTSYPWLGCKGEGYEVRRRWGISKEVFCPGKETTFEFLQNVFAEVLELFPSEFIHIGGDECPKDSWKQCPLCQERIRTEGLKDEFELQSYTVRRMEKWLREHGRKIIGWDEILEGGVSPTATVMSWRGSKGGIAAAKAGNHVIMAPNVHCYLDYYQTKTPTKEPMAIGGYVPMRKVYELDPYDQLTPGERSYILGVQGNLWTEYIATFPHLKHMLLPRLAAIAEVGWSYDRKDFDDFKHRMNSLRKCYDAAGLNYATYFFEGKDE
;
A
#
# COMPACT_ATOMS: atom_id res chain seq x y z
N MET A 1 -25.89 -63.02 61.20
CA MET A 1 -24.96 -62.18 60.42
C MET A 1 -25.75 -61.61 59.24
N LYS A 2 -26.15 -60.35 59.38
CA LYS A 2 -26.88 -59.57 58.36
C LYS A 2 -25.87 -58.80 57.53
N ARG A 3 -25.81 -59.03 56.22
CA ARG A 3 -25.02 -58.25 55.27
C ARG A 3 -25.89 -57.09 54.76
N LEU A 4 -25.44 -55.87 55.04
CA LEU A 4 -25.96 -54.64 54.43
C LEU A 4 -25.37 -54.49 53.02
N PHE A 5 -26.26 -54.31 52.02
CA PHE A 5 -25.86 -53.85 50.67
C PHE A 5 -25.98 -52.32 50.65
N PHE A 6 -24.86 -51.65 50.39
CA PHE A 6 -24.87 -50.25 50.02
C PHE A 6 -25.00 -50.11 48.52
N SER A 7 -26.09 -49.50 48.06
CA SER A 7 -26.27 -49.14 46.64
C SER A 7 -25.64 -47.77 46.38
N LEU A 8 -24.56 -47.72 45.59
CA LEU A 8 -23.97 -46.49 45.11
C LEU A 8 -24.78 -45.97 43.89
N CYS A 9 -25.54 -44.88 44.07
CA CYS A 9 -26.08 -44.12 42.94
C CYS A 9 -24.95 -43.29 42.31
N ALA A 10 -24.49 -43.69 41.13
CA ALA A 10 -23.62 -42.89 40.28
C ALA A 10 -24.45 -41.77 39.60
N VAL A 11 -24.31 -40.55 40.06
CA VAL A 11 -24.81 -39.37 39.34
C VAL A 11 -23.89 -39.12 38.18
N GLY A 12 -24.34 -39.48 36.98
CA GLY A 12 -23.64 -39.13 35.75
C GLY A 12 -23.75 -37.61 35.47
N LEU A 13 -22.66 -36.89 35.67
CA LEU A 13 -22.53 -35.55 35.07
C LEU A 13 -22.39 -35.73 33.56
N SER A 14 -23.44 -35.48 32.81
CA SER A 14 -23.36 -35.25 31.38
C SER A 14 -22.69 -33.87 31.16
N CYS A 15 -21.40 -33.86 30.88
CA CYS A 15 -20.76 -32.75 30.23
C CYS A 15 -21.44 -32.56 28.86
N ALA A 16 -22.36 -31.61 28.75
CA ALA A 16 -22.77 -31.11 27.45
C ALA A 16 -21.52 -30.54 26.77
N ALA A 17 -21.06 -31.21 25.73
CA ALA A 17 -20.09 -30.64 24.81
C ALA A 17 -20.77 -29.41 24.18
N PHE A 18 -20.44 -28.24 24.68
CA PHE A 18 -20.74 -27.02 23.94
C PHE A 18 -19.98 -27.15 22.63
N GLY A 19 -20.71 -27.41 21.54
CA GLY A 19 -20.15 -27.33 20.21
C GLY A 19 -19.46 -25.98 20.09
N ALA A 20 -18.20 -25.98 19.69
CA ALA A 20 -17.46 -24.74 19.43
C ALA A 20 -18.32 -23.91 18.48
N GLY A 21 -18.72 -22.70 18.93
CA GLY A 21 -19.42 -21.75 18.07
C GLY A 21 -18.56 -21.43 16.85
N PRO A 22 -19.12 -20.80 15.80
CA PRO A 22 -18.34 -20.46 14.62
C PRO A 22 -17.11 -19.65 15.02
N GLU A 23 -15.95 -20.04 14.48
CA GLU A 23 -14.67 -19.39 14.76
C GLU A 23 -14.66 -17.94 14.26
N VAL A 24 -13.94 -17.07 14.95
CA VAL A 24 -13.80 -15.67 14.60
C VAL A 24 -12.46 -15.45 13.92
N ASN A 25 -12.47 -15.48 12.59
CA ASN A 25 -11.29 -15.38 11.75
C ASN A 25 -11.24 -13.98 11.09
N ILE A 26 -10.36 -13.11 11.58
CA ILE A 26 -10.16 -11.74 11.06
C ILE A 26 -8.70 -11.54 10.66
N VAL A 27 -8.46 -10.99 9.47
CA VAL A 27 -7.14 -10.59 8.97
C VAL A 27 -7.19 -9.09 8.65
N PRO A 28 -6.27 -8.27 9.18
CA PRO A 28 -5.21 -8.56 10.16
C PRO A 28 -5.78 -8.99 11.53
N LYS A 29 -4.93 -9.74 12.30
CA LYS A 29 -5.28 -10.28 13.63
C LYS A 29 -5.65 -9.17 14.61
N PRO A 30 -6.85 -9.19 15.21
CA PRO A 30 -7.24 -8.19 16.20
C PRO A 30 -6.39 -8.26 17.47
N LEU A 31 -6.36 -7.16 18.22
CA LEU A 31 -5.68 -7.08 19.52
C LEU A 31 -6.32 -8.02 20.54
N SER A 32 -7.65 -8.09 20.60
CA SER A 32 -8.37 -9.05 21.43
C SER A 32 -9.69 -9.48 20.79
N VAL A 33 -10.04 -10.75 21.02
CA VAL A 33 -11.29 -11.38 20.59
C VAL A 33 -11.85 -12.16 21.77
N THR A 34 -13.07 -11.84 22.18
CA THR A 34 -13.78 -12.54 23.26
C THR A 34 -15.07 -13.11 22.69
N PRO A 35 -15.18 -14.45 22.51
CA PRO A 35 -16.41 -15.08 22.05
C PRO A 35 -17.57 -14.84 23.00
N GLY A 36 -18.77 -14.65 22.43
CA GLY A 36 -20.04 -14.57 23.14
C GLY A 36 -20.95 -15.77 22.83
N ALA A 37 -22.16 -15.78 23.39
CA ALA A 37 -23.14 -16.83 23.14
C ALA A 37 -24.18 -16.39 22.10
N GLY A 38 -24.46 -17.23 21.11
CA GLY A 38 -25.44 -17.01 20.06
C GLY A 38 -24.87 -16.34 18.81
N THR A 39 -25.77 -15.91 17.93
CA THR A 39 -25.43 -15.31 16.62
C THR A 39 -26.37 -14.16 16.31
N PHE A 40 -25.93 -13.27 15.42
CA PHE A 40 -26.76 -12.24 14.77
C PHE A 40 -26.81 -12.50 13.27
N THR A 41 -27.98 -12.43 12.66
CA THR A 41 -28.12 -12.63 11.21
C THR A 41 -28.27 -11.29 10.51
N VAL A 42 -27.31 -10.97 9.65
CA VAL A 42 -27.30 -9.80 8.76
C VAL A 42 -28.00 -10.17 7.46
N THR A 43 -29.00 -9.38 7.05
CA THR A 43 -29.76 -9.55 5.82
C THR A 43 -29.91 -8.22 5.09
N ALA A 44 -30.45 -8.21 3.88
CA ALA A 44 -30.78 -6.97 3.15
C ALA A 44 -31.79 -6.05 3.90
N SER A 45 -32.58 -6.61 4.83
CA SER A 45 -33.52 -5.84 5.68
C SER A 45 -32.85 -5.24 6.91
N THR A 46 -31.63 -5.66 7.27
CA THR A 46 -30.89 -5.09 8.40
C THR A 46 -30.65 -3.60 8.17
N VAL A 47 -30.86 -2.78 9.21
CA VAL A 47 -30.67 -1.32 9.12
C VAL A 47 -29.40 -0.90 9.83
N ILE A 48 -28.62 -0.03 9.18
CA ILE A 48 -27.38 0.53 9.76
C ILE A 48 -27.69 1.89 10.37
N GLY A 49 -27.59 2.00 11.69
CA GLY A 49 -27.78 3.23 12.46
C GLY A 49 -26.51 4.07 12.46
N VAL A 50 -26.57 5.30 11.96
CA VAL A 50 -25.42 6.22 11.78
C VAL A 50 -25.63 7.57 12.47
N GLY A 51 -26.74 7.75 13.21
CA GLY A 51 -27.07 9.04 13.78
C GLY A 51 -27.16 10.15 12.72
N LYS A 52 -26.55 11.30 13.04
CA LYS A 52 -26.46 12.46 12.12
C LYS A 52 -25.08 12.58 11.45
N ASN A 53 -24.14 11.66 11.68
CA ASN A 53 -22.77 11.74 11.19
C ASN A 53 -22.69 11.35 9.70
N ALA A 54 -22.27 12.29 8.85
CA ALA A 54 -22.19 12.10 7.40
C ALA A 54 -21.04 11.13 7.00
N GLU A 55 -19.94 11.11 7.75
CA GLU A 55 -18.80 10.22 7.49
C GLU A 55 -19.17 8.79 7.84
N LEU A 56 -19.83 8.55 8.98
CA LEU A 56 -20.35 7.22 9.32
C LEU A 56 -21.35 6.72 8.29
N ARG A 57 -22.20 7.63 7.75
CA ARG A 57 -23.15 7.26 6.68
C ARG A 57 -22.42 6.84 5.40
N ARG A 58 -21.31 7.48 5.08
CA ARG A 58 -20.47 7.10 3.93
C ARG A 58 -19.86 5.72 4.15
N SER A 59 -19.21 5.49 5.30
CA SER A 59 -18.63 4.18 5.66
C SER A 59 -19.68 3.06 5.67
N ALA A 60 -20.88 3.33 6.19
CA ALA A 60 -21.99 2.40 6.17
C ALA A 60 -22.45 2.01 4.76
N ARG A 61 -22.46 2.98 3.81
CA ARG A 61 -22.84 2.70 2.41
C ARG A 61 -21.78 1.85 1.71
N ILE A 62 -20.50 2.09 1.97
CA ILE A 62 -19.41 1.26 1.43
C ILE A 62 -19.58 -0.17 1.95
N PHE A 63 -19.68 -0.35 3.26
CA PHE A 63 -19.91 -1.65 3.89
C PHE A 63 -21.16 -2.37 3.34
N ALA A 64 -22.31 -1.67 3.25
CA ALA A 64 -23.54 -2.24 2.71
C ALA A 64 -23.40 -2.71 1.26
N GLY A 65 -22.63 -2.00 0.44
CA GLY A 65 -22.32 -2.42 -0.93
C GLY A 65 -21.42 -3.65 -0.98
N GLU A 66 -20.37 -3.69 -0.14
CA GLU A 66 -19.41 -4.79 -0.08
C GLU A 66 -20.02 -6.13 0.36
N VAL A 67 -20.99 -6.12 1.26
CA VAL A 67 -21.64 -7.34 1.74
C VAL A 67 -22.93 -7.68 1.00
N ALA A 68 -23.45 -6.80 0.14
CA ALA A 68 -24.71 -6.98 -0.58
C ALA A 68 -24.85 -8.32 -1.33
N PRO A 69 -23.79 -8.85 -1.99
CA PRO A 69 -23.86 -10.14 -2.67
C PRO A 69 -24.17 -11.31 -1.73
N VAL A 70 -23.72 -11.24 -0.47
CA VAL A 70 -23.87 -12.30 0.52
C VAL A 70 -25.19 -12.19 1.26
N VAL A 71 -25.63 -10.97 1.59
CA VAL A 71 -26.85 -10.74 2.39
C VAL A 71 -28.12 -10.57 1.55
N GLY A 72 -28.02 -10.67 0.23
CA GLY A 72 -29.15 -10.65 -0.71
C GLY A 72 -29.64 -9.23 -1.08
N GLY A 73 -28.83 -8.20 -0.87
CA GLY A 73 -29.13 -6.82 -1.28
C GLY A 73 -28.49 -5.75 -0.40
N VAL A 74 -28.60 -4.49 -0.81
CA VAL A 74 -27.97 -3.35 -0.13
C VAL A 74 -28.79 -2.91 1.08
N MET A 75 -28.21 -2.95 2.26
CA MET A 75 -28.81 -2.49 3.52
C MET A 75 -29.08 -0.98 3.51
N LYS A 76 -30.11 -0.56 4.21
CA LYS A 76 -30.47 0.86 4.40
C LYS A 76 -29.73 1.48 5.58
N THR A 77 -29.48 2.79 5.49
CA THR A 77 -28.96 3.60 6.60
C THR A 77 -30.06 4.47 7.20
N ALA A 78 -30.14 4.55 8.54
CA ALA A 78 -31.07 5.40 9.27
C ALA A 78 -30.38 6.07 10.47
N ALA A 79 -31.11 6.84 11.27
CA ALA A 79 -30.58 7.39 12.52
C ALA A 79 -30.30 6.28 13.55
N GLU A 80 -31.24 5.35 13.69
CA GLU A 80 -31.15 4.15 14.54
C GLU A 80 -31.18 2.90 13.68
N GLY A 81 -30.63 1.78 14.17
CA GLY A 81 -30.61 0.53 13.42
C GLY A 81 -30.06 -0.65 14.22
N ASP A 82 -30.09 -1.82 13.58
CA ASP A 82 -29.65 -3.10 14.16
C ASP A 82 -28.10 -3.16 14.24
N VAL A 83 -27.42 -2.52 13.30
CA VAL A 83 -25.96 -2.29 13.29
C VAL A 83 -25.72 -0.82 13.63
N ARG A 84 -25.27 -0.53 14.83
CA ARG A 84 -25.04 0.84 15.32
C ARG A 84 -23.61 1.27 15.16
N LEU A 85 -23.39 2.43 14.52
CA LEU A 85 -22.08 3.04 14.36
C LEU A 85 -21.97 4.28 15.24
N ALA A 86 -20.87 4.38 16.00
CA ALA A 86 -20.61 5.52 16.88
C ALA A 86 -19.14 5.90 16.92
N VAL A 87 -18.86 7.18 17.13
CA VAL A 87 -17.52 7.68 17.47
C VAL A 87 -17.42 7.75 18.99
N ASP A 88 -16.33 7.22 19.54
CA ASP A 88 -16.00 7.23 20.97
C ASP A 88 -14.62 7.85 21.17
N GLY A 89 -14.58 9.12 21.49
CA GLY A 89 -13.33 9.88 21.65
C GLY A 89 -12.44 9.43 22.83
N SER A 90 -12.82 8.41 23.59
CA SER A 90 -11.95 7.78 24.58
C SER A 90 -10.97 6.77 23.95
N LEU A 91 -11.23 6.32 22.73
CA LEU A 91 -10.38 5.41 21.98
C LEU A 91 -9.31 6.20 21.18
N GLU A 92 -8.19 5.55 20.88
CA GLU A 92 -7.21 6.09 19.94
C GLU A 92 -7.83 6.26 18.53
N ALA A 93 -7.31 7.16 17.72
CA ALA A 93 -7.93 7.59 16.46
C ALA A 93 -8.34 6.44 15.52
N GLU A 94 -7.46 5.48 15.29
CA GLU A 94 -7.72 4.33 14.41
C GLU A 94 -8.23 3.08 15.17
N ALA A 95 -8.31 3.14 16.50
CA ALA A 95 -8.82 2.05 17.33
C ALA A 95 -10.34 1.89 17.17
N TYR A 96 -10.82 0.67 17.38
CA TYR A 96 -12.25 0.35 17.38
C TYR A 96 -12.59 -0.77 18.35
N THR A 97 -13.89 -0.82 18.71
CA THR A 97 -14.55 -1.98 19.30
C THR A 97 -15.68 -2.44 18.40
N LEU A 98 -15.83 -3.76 18.27
CA LEU A 98 -16.94 -4.40 17.58
C LEU A 98 -17.61 -5.37 18.55
N ALA A 99 -18.86 -5.15 18.87
CA ALA A 99 -19.66 -6.02 19.71
C ALA A 99 -20.84 -6.59 18.90
N VAL A 100 -20.87 -7.91 18.78
CA VAL A 100 -21.97 -8.66 18.16
C VAL A 100 -22.70 -9.42 19.26
N THR A 101 -24.01 -9.21 19.35
CA THR A 101 -24.91 -9.92 20.26
C THR A 101 -26.10 -10.46 19.46
N PRO A 102 -26.91 -11.40 19.99
CA PRO A 102 -28.11 -11.84 19.30
C PRO A 102 -29.14 -10.72 19.02
N SER A 103 -29.06 -9.58 19.71
CA SER A 103 -29.96 -8.44 19.56
C SER A 103 -29.45 -7.35 18.61
N GLY A 104 -28.21 -7.44 18.11
CA GLY A 104 -27.65 -6.44 17.19
C GLY A 104 -26.14 -6.34 17.26
N VAL A 105 -25.63 -5.41 16.47
CA VAL A 105 -24.17 -5.14 16.34
C VAL A 105 -23.89 -3.69 16.73
N GLU A 106 -22.79 -3.45 17.42
CA GLU A 106 -22.30 -2.11 17.69
C GLU A 106 -20.83 -2.01 17.25
N VAL A 107 -20.50 -0.97 16.46
CA VAL A 107 -19.14 -0.62 16.06
C VAL A 107 -18.84 0.78 16.57
N ARG A 108 -17.84 0.88 17.44
CA ARG A 108 -17.34 2.16 17.97
C ARG A 108 -15.90 2.36 17.52
N GLY A 109 -15.53 3.55 17.10
CA GLY A 109 -14.15 3.90 16.76
C GLY A 109 -13.75 5.22 17.39
N GLY A 110 -12.44 5.41 17.63
CA GLY A 110 -11.93 6.68 18.15
C GLY A 110 -12.23 7.87 17.23
N THR A 111 -12.28 7.60 15.94
CA THR A 111 -12.71 8.51 14.87
C THR A 111 -13.56 7.74 13.87
N PRO A 112 -14.18 8.42 12.86
CA PRO A 112 -14.82 7.73 11.74
C PRO A 112 -13.93 6.72 11.02
N GLN A 113 -12.59 6.93 10.97
CA GLN A 113 -11.63 5.97 10.45
C GLN A 113 -11.60 4.67 11.28
N GLY A 114 -11.56 4.77 12.61
CA GLY A 114 -11.65 3.60 13.49
C GLY A 114 -12.94 2.81 13.26
N VAL A 115 -14.08 3.49 13.10
CA VAL A 115 -15.36 2.84 12.76
C VAL A 115 -15.27 2.13 11.41
N PHE A 116 -14.64 2.73 10.41
CA PHE A 116 -14.43 2.10 9.11
C PHE A 116 -13.60 0.80 9.22
N HIS A 117 -12.54 0.79 10.03
CA HIS A 117 -11.75 -0.42 10.29
C HIS A 117 -12.57 -1.50 11.02
N GLY A 118 -13.43 -1.12 11.95
CA GLY A 118 -14.37 -2.03 12.60
C GLY A 118 -15.38 -2.64 11.62
N LEU A 119 -15.86 -1.83 10.65
CA LEU A 119 -16.71 -2.32 9.56
C LEU A 119 -15.99 -3.30 8.65
N GLN A 120 -14.68 -3.12 8.38
CA GLN A 120 -13.90 -4.09 7.60
C GLN A 120 -13.76 -5.43 8.34
N SER A 121 -13.67 -5.43 9.68
CA SER A 121 -13.73 -6.66 10.47
C SER A 121 -15.12 -7.30 10.45
N LEU A 122 -16.18 -6.52 10.62
CA LEU A 122 -17.55 -7.01 10.51
C LEU A 122 -17.83 -7.58 9.10
N ARG A 123 -17.32 -6.94 8.05
CA ARG A 123 -17.41 -7.43 6.67
C ARG A 123 -16.86 -8.85 6.52
N GLN A 124 -15.68 -9.12 7.08
CA GLN A 124 -15.10 -10.45 7.04
C GLN A 124 -15.99 -11.48 7.74
N LEU A 125 -16.50 -11.15 8.93
CA LEU A 125 -17.39 -12.05 9.68
C LEU A 125 -18.72 -12.31 8.94
N VAL A 126 -19.30 -11.28 8.32
CA VAL A 126 -20.55 -11.41 7.54
C VAL A 126 -20.33 -12.31 6.32
N ILE A 127 -19.23 -12.13 5.62
CA ILE A 127 -18.94 -12.92 4.41
C ILE A 127 -18.58 -14.36 4.78
N ASP A 128 -17.72 -14.55 5.78
CA ASP A 128 -17.29 -15.89 6.21
C ASP A 128 -18.46 -16.74 6.71
N GLY A 129 -19.39 -16.14 7.45
CA GLY A 129 -20.59 -16.78 7.99
C GLY A 129 -21.84 -16.71 7.09
N GLU A 130 -21.71 -16.28 5.82
CA GLU A 130 -22.84 -16.16 4.87
C GLU A 130 -24.04 -15.37 5.46
N GLY A 131 -23.73 -14.27 6.15
CA GLY A 131 -24.70 -13.42 6.84
C GLY A 131 -24.91 -13.77 8.31
N VAL A 132 -24.54 -14.95 8.79
CA VAL A 132 -24.66 -15.35 10.20
C VAL A 132 -23.37 -15.04 10.95
N VAL A 133 -23.42 -14.05 11.82
CA VAL A 133 -22.24 -13.57 12.56
C VAL A 133 -22.27 -14.11 14.00
N PRO A 134 -21.19 -14.77 14.47
CA PRO A 134 -21.11 -15.21 15.87
C PRO A 134 -21.11 -14.02 16.84
N ALA A 135 -21.75 -14.21 18.00
CA ALA A 135 -21.64 -13.24 19.07
C ALA A 135 -20.18 -13.13 19.53
N VAL A 136 -19.64 -11.93 19.53
CA VAL A 136 -18.23 -11.68 19.81
C VAL A 136 -18.01 -10.22 20.25
N THR A 137 -17.02 -10.00 21.08
CA THR A 137 -16.45 -8.66 21.33
C THR A 137 -15.03 -8.62 20.81
N VAL A 138 -14.75 -7.69 19.91
CA VAL A 138 -13.41 -7.41 19.37
C VAL A 138 -12.97 -6.02 19.84
N SER A 139 -11.74 -5.91 20.32
CA SER A 139 -11.07 -4.63 20.54
C SER A 139 -9.78 -4.61 19.76
N ASP A 140 -9.53 -3.55 18.99
CA ASP A 140 -8.43 -3.58 18.03
C ASP A 140 -7.89 -2.18 17.70
N LYS A 141 -6.61 -2.14 17.30
CA LYS A 141 -5.93 -0.95 16.78
C LYS A 141 -4.68 -1.35 15.99
N PRO A 142 -4.23 -0.51 15.04
CA PRO A 142 -3.01 -0.77 14.30
C PRO A 142 -1.76 -0.64 15.17
N TYR A 143 -0.73 -1.41 14.84
CA TYR A 143 0.59 -1.29 15.46
C TYR A 143 1.41 -0.14 14.84
N PHE A 144 1.46 -0.04 13.50
CA PHE A 144 2.19 1.00 12.79
C PHE A 144 1.26 2.07 12.19
N ALA A 145 1.73 3.31 12.20
CA ALA A 145 1.02 4.45 11.62
C ALA A 145 1.02 4.44 10.08
N HIS A 146 2.10 3.94 9.45
CA HIS A 146 2.20 3.78 8.00
C HIS A 146 1.98 2.32 7.62
N ARG A 147 0.94 2.06 6.86
CA ARG A 147 0.62 0.74 6.30
C ARG A 147 0.29 0.95 4.83
N GLY A 148 1.28 0.71 3.97
CA GLY A 148 1.23 1.15 2.58
C GLY A 148 1.14 0.05 1.54
N GLY A 149 0.60 0.43 0.37
CA GLY A 149 0.75 -0.30 -0.88
C GLY A 149 1.11 0.67 -2.00
N MET A 150 2.04 0.29 -2.87
CA MET A 150 2.48 1.08 -4.02
C MET A 150 1.97 0.47 -5.31
N LEU A 151 1.56 1.32 -6.25
CA LEU A 151 1.18 0.97 -7.62
C LEU A 151 2.00 1.78 -8.61
N ASP A 152 2.56 1.09 -9.60
CA ASP A 152 3.29 1.64 -10.74
C ASP A 152 2.40 1.72 -12.00
N PRO A 153 1.88 2.90 -12.39
CA PRO A 153 1.22 3.11 -13.68
C PRO A 153 2.20 3.50 -14.79
N CYS A 154 3.49 3.67 -14.50
CA CYS A 154 4.46 4.16 -15.47
C CYS A 154 4.88 3.08 -16.45
N ARG A 155 5.18 1.86 -15.95
CA ARG A 155 5.57 0.73 -16.80
C ARG A 155 4.36 0.18 -17.55
N HIS A 156 3.21 -0.01 -16.87
CA HIS A 156 1.91 -0.24 -17.52
C HIS A 156 0.85 0.66 -16.92
N PHE A 157 0.10 1.33 -17.80
CA PHE A 157 -0.90 2.31 -17.38
C PHE A 157 -2.20 1.62 -16.93
N TRP A 158 -2.79 2.12 -15.84
CA TRP A 158 -4.03 1.63 -15.24
C TRP A 158 -5.14 2.67 -15.38
N THR A 159 -6.32 2.24 -15.73
CA THR A 159 -7.50 3.11 -15.81
C THR A 159 -7.90 3.65 -14.44
N VAL A 160 -8.70 4.70 -14.42
CA VAL A 160 -9.24 5.29 -13.16
C VAL A 160 -10.01 4.24 -12.35
N ASP A 161 -10.77 3.37 -13.00
CA ASP A 161 -11.56 2.34 -12.32
C ASP A 161 -10.67 1.24 -11.75
N GLU A 162 -9.60 0.83 -12.44
CA GLU A 162 -8.61 -0.12 -11.92
C GLU A 162 -7.84 0.45 -10.72
N VAL A 163 -7.49 1.74 -10.75
CA VAL A 163 -6.87 2.42 -9.58
C VAL A 163 -7.85 2.47 -8.40
N LYS A 164 -9.14 2.69 -8.62
CA LYS A 164 -10.15 2.64 -7.56
C LYS A 164 -10.31 1.24 -6.99
N GLU A 165 -10.30 0.19 -7.83
CA GLU A 165 -10.32 -1.19 -7.36
C GLU A 165 -9.06 -1.53 -6.54
N TYR A 166 -7.90 -1.02 -6.94
CA TYR A 166 -6.67 -1.13 -6.14
C TYR A 166 -6.84 -0.47 -4.76
N ILE A 167 -7.44 0.72 -4.69
CA ILE A 167 -7.75 1.41 -3.43
C ILE A 167 -8.72 0.58 -2.57
N ASP A 168 -9.73 -0.06 -3.17
CA ASP A 168 -10.64 -0.97 -2.45
C ASP A 168 -9.90 -2.17 -1.88
N ILE A 169 -8.95 -2.74 -2.62
CA ILE A 169 -8.07 -3.81 -2.13
C ILE A 169 -7.24 -3.34 -0.93
N LEU A 170 -6.69 -2.13 -0.96
CA LEU A 170 -5.99 -1.57 0.22
C LEU A 170 -6.93 -1.42 1.42
N ALA A 171 -8.15 -0.93 1.20
CA ALA A 171 -9.14 -0.67 2.24
C ALA A 171 -9.57 -1.95 2.98
N ILE A 172 -9.86 -3.04 2.25
CA ILE A 172 -10.26 -4.32 2.85
C ILE A 172 -9.16 -4.96 3.70
N HIS A 173 -7.89 -4.58 3.46
CA HIS A 173 -6.72 -4.99 4.24
C HIS A 173 -6.36 -3.99 5.35
N LYS A 174 -7.17 -2.94 5.60
CA LYS A 174 -6.91 -1.88 6.58
C LYS A 174 -5.59 -1.14 6.36
N LEU A 175 -5.09 -1.10 5.12
CA LEU A 175 -3.97 -0.23 4.72
C LEU A 175 -4.46 1.22 4.62
N ASN A 176 -3.60 2.19 4.96
CA ASN A 176 -3.98 3.60 5.03
C ASN A 176 -3.14 4.53 4.16
N LYS A 177 -2.19 3.98 3.39
CA LYS A 177 -1.34 4.74 2.47
C LYS A 177 -1.35 4.10 1.10
N PHE A 178 -1.64 4.91 0.08
CA PHE A 178 -1.50 4.58 -1.33
C PHE A 178 -0.34 5.37 -1.91
N HIS A 179 0.79 4.70 -2.14
CA HIS A 179 1.94 5.28 -2.83
C HIS A 179 1.73 5.13 -4.33
N TRP A 180 1.61 6.26 -5.04
CA TRP A 180 1.28 6.31 -6.45
C TRP A 180 2.47 6.80 -7.27
N HIS A 181 3.13 5.87 -7.97
CA HIS A 181 4.35 6.11 -8.74
C HIS A 181 4.02 6.71 -10.11
N LEU A 182 3.93 8.05 -10.19
CA LEU A 182 3.33 8.76 -11.31
C LEU A 182 4.28 9.15 -12.44
N THR A 183 5.59 9.03 -12.25
CA THR A 183 6.57 9.42 -13.26
C THR A 183 7.76 8.46 -13.28
N ASP A 184 8.19 8.07 -14.49
CA ASP A 184 9.34 7.20 -14.70
C ASP A 184 9.84 7.32 -16.15
N ASP A 185 10.89 6.60 -16.50
CA ASP A 185 11.53 6.55 -17.83
C ASP A 185 10.56 6.13 -18.95
N GLN A 186 9.59 5.25 -18.64
CA GLN A 186 8.67 4.66 -19.61
C GLN A 186 7.34 5.39 -19.72
N GLY A 187 7.12 6.39 -18.88
CA GLY A 187 5.91 7.19 -18.96
C GLY A 187 5.75 8.23 -17.85
N TRP A 188 5.24 9.38 -18.24
CA TRP A 188 4.79 10.45 -17.35
C TRP A 188 3.26 10.38 -17.23
N ARG A 189 2.71 10.18 -16.04
CA ARG A 189 1.30 9.84 -15.86
C ARG A 189 0.41 10.92 -15.24
N ILE A 190 0.98 12.07 -14.88
CA ILE A 190 0.25 13.18 -14.24
C ILE A 190 0.18 14.41 -15.14
N GLU A 191 -1.03 14.95 -15.36
CA GLU A 191 -1.21 16.21 -16.09
C GLU A 191 -0.62 17.38 -15.29
N ILE A 192 0.34 18.09 -15.92
CA ILE A 192 0.90 19.36 -15.45
C ILE A 192 0.56 20.41 -16.50
N LYS A 193 -0.34 21.31 -16.18
CA LYS A 193 -0.88 22.31 -17.14
C LYS A 193 0.18 23.25 -17.67
N LYS A 194 1.14 23.61 -16.83
CA LYS A 194 2.27 24.45 -17.22
C LYS A 194 3.20 23.77 -18.22
N TYR A 195 3.23 22.43 -18.21
CA TYR A 195 4.12 21.63 -19.05
C TYR A 195 3.35 20.57 -19.84
N PRO A 196 2.55 20.95 -20.84
CA PRO A 196 1.64 20.02 -21.54
C PRO A 196 2.36 18.90 -22.33
N GLU A 197 3.62 19.12 -22.74
CA GLU A 197 4.38 18.09 -23.46
C GLU A 197 4.65 16.86 -22.58
N LEU A 198 4.67 17.00 -21.25
CA LEU A 198 4.82 15.86 -20.34
C LEU A 198 3.75 14.77 -20.58
N THR A 199 2.53 15.19 -20.88
CA THR A 199 1.44 14.24 -21.20
C THR A 199 1.27 14.03 -22.70
N ARG A 200 1.56 15.02 -23.55
CA ARG A 200 1.45 14.86 -25.00
C ARG A 200 2.54 13.94 -25.58
N VAL A 201 3.76 14.02 -25.07
CA VAL A 201 4.93 13.27 -25.52
C VAL A 201 5.33 12.22 -24.51
N GLY A 202 5.54 12.63 -23.24
CA GLY A 202 6.11 11.77 -22.20
C GLY A 202 5.18 10.66 -21.72
N SER A 203 3.87 10.73 -22.00
CA SER A 203 2.94 9.69 -21.56
C SER A 203 2.85 8.50 -22.50
N VAL A 204 3.50 8.52 -23.67
CA VAL A 204 3.38 7.47 -24.69
C VAL A 204 4.75 6.96 -25.11
N ARG A 205 4.94 5.65 -25.13
CA ARG A 205 6.06 4.97 -25.79
C ARG A 205 5.56 4.25 -27.05
N GLY A 206 6.41 4.17 -28.09
CA GLY A 206 6.02 3.63 -29.39
C GLY A 206 5.79 2.12 -29.41
N GLU A 207 6.43 1.38 -28.52
CA GLU A 207 6.35 -0.09 -28.41
C GLU A 207 6.88 -0.52 -27.04
N THR A 208 6.64 -1.79 -26.68
CA THR A 208 7.11 -2.36 -25.39
C THR A 208 7.95 -3.62 -25.65
N LEU A 209 9.02 -3.80 -24.86
CA LEU A 209 9.85 -4.99 -24.90
C LEU A 209 9.01 -6.24 -24.57
N ILE A 210 9.12 -7.27 -25.41
CA ILE A 210 8.55 -8.61 -25.16
C ILE A 210 9.61 -9.49 -24.51
N GLY A 211 9.23 -10.23 -23.46
CA GLY A 211 10.16 -11.10 -22.76
C GLY A 211 11.04 -10.37 -21.76
N HIS A 212 12.00 -11.09 -21.17
CA HIS A 212 12.82 -10.57 -20.08
C HIS A 212 13.91 -9.60 -20.59
N HIS A 213 14.06 -8.45 -19.92
CA HIS A 213 14.94 -7.35 -20.37
C HIS A 213 16.44 -7.72 -20.47
N HIS A 214 16.89 -8.76 -19.77
CA HIS A 214 18.27 -9.24 -19.88
C HIS A 214 18.50 -10.14 -21.10
N THR A 215 17.45 -10.77 -21.64
CA THR A 215 17.57 -11.83 -22.65
C THR A 215 16.84 -11.54 -23.95
N SER A 216 15.93 -10.56 -23.98
CA SER A 216 15.15 -10.20 -25.16
C SER A 216 15.57 -8.87 -25.77
N SER A 217 15.39 -8.77 -27.09
CA SER A 217 15.44 -7.54 -27.88
C SER A 217 14.24 -7.40 -28.82
N GLU A 218 13.18 -8.18 -28.59
CA GLU A 218 11.95 -8.15 -29.38
C GLU A 218 10.97 -7.14 -28.79
N TYR A 219 10.17 -6.50 -29.67
CA TYR A 219 9.20 -5.48 -29.28
C TYR A 219 7.82 -5.80 -29.91
N ASP A 220 6.75 -5.42 -29.21
CA ASP A 220 5.36 -5.70 -29.59
C ASP A 220 4.84 -4.79 -30.73
N LYS A 221 5.60 -3.75 -31.10
CA LYS A 221 5.25 -2.76 -32.13
C LYS A 221 3.91 -2.07 -31.89
N THR A 222 3.47 -2.02 -30.63
CA THR A 222 2.20 -1.44 -30.23
C THR A 222 2.45 -0.26 -29.30
N PRO A 223 1.98 0.95 -29.63
CA PRO A 223 2.09 2.09 -28.74
C PRO A 223 1.39 1.81 -27.40
N HIS A 224 2.05 2.15 -26.31
CA HIS A 224 1.51 2.07 -24.96
C HIS A 224 1.56 3.44 -24.28
N GLY A 225 0.45 3.86 -23.67
CA GLY A 225 0.41 5.15 -23.01
C GLY A 225 -0.86 5.42 -22.25
N GLY A 226 -0.90 6.58 -21.64
CA GLY A 226 -2.01 7.08 -20.85
C GLY A 226 -1.51 8.03 -19.76
N TYR A 227 -2.40 8.86 -19.26
CA TYR A 227 -2.14 9.75 -18.14
C TYR A 227 -3.44 10.09 -17.43
N TYR A 228 -3.31 10.60 -16.21
CA TYR A 228 -4.44 11.08 -15.43
C TYR A 228 -4.54 12.60 -15.54
N THR A 229 -5.70 13.08 -15.94
CA THR A 229 -6.02 14.51 -15.87
C THR A 229 -6.13 14.95 -14.42
N GLN A 230 -5.91 16.23 -14.14
CA GLN A 230 -6.07 16.76 -12.78
C GLN A 230 -7.47 16.52 -12.21
N LYS A 231 -8.50 16.46 -13.05
CA LYS A 231 -9.86 16.10 -12.63
C LYS A 231 -9.93 14.65 -12.14
N GLN A 232 -9.35 13.71 -12.88
CA GLN A 232 -9.29 12.28 -12.50
C GLN A 232 -8.44 12.07 -11.24
N ILE A 233 -7.34 12.82 -11.09
CA ILE A 233 -6.52 12.76 -9.87
C ILE A 233 -7.35 13.19 -8.64
N ARG A 234 -8.06 14.33 -8.72
CA ARG A 234 -8.93 14.78 -7.62
C ARG A 234 -10.04 13.76 -7.30
N GLU A 235 -10.57 13.09 -8.33
CA GLU A 235 -11.56 12.02 -8.17
C GLU A 235 -10.96 10.83 -7.41
N ILE A 236 -9.76 10.37 -7.79
CA ILE A 236 -9.06 9.25 -7.13
C ILE A 236 -8.67 9.62 -5.70
N VAL A 237 -8.12 10.81 -5.47
CA VAL A 237 -7.75 11.30 -4.13
C VAL A 237 -8.97 11.35 -3.21
N LYS A 238 -10.10 11.84 -3.72
CA LYS A 238 -11.37 11.84 -2.97
C LYS A 238 -11.86 10.42 -2.69
N TYR A 239 -11.80 9.53 -3.66
CA TYR A 239 -12.21 8.13 -3.52
C TYR A 239 -11.40 7.40 -2.44
N ALA A 240 -10.09 7.62 -2.40
CA ALA A 240 -9.19 7.11 -1.37
C ALA A 240 -9.51 7.71 0.00
N ALA A 241 -9.72 9.04 0.07
CA ALA A 241 -10.08 9.73 1.30
C ALA A 241 -11.42 9.25 1.88
N ASP A 242 -12.38 8.88 1.03
CA ASP A 242 -13.65 8.29 1.45
C ASP A 242 -13.47 6.91 2.13
N ARG A 243 -12.28 6.29 1.99
CA ARG A 243 -11.84 5.03 2.64
C ARG A 243 -10.71 5.25 3.66
N TYR A 244 -10.45 6.50 4.03
CA TYR A 244 -9.40 6.89 4.97
C TYR A 244 -7.98 6.49 4.51
N ILE A 245 -7.76 6.43 3.20
CA ILE A 245 -6.46 6.17 2.57
C ILE A 245 -5.88 7.50 2.07
N THR A 246 -4.67 7.82 2.53
CA THR A 246 -3.91 8.97 2.02
C THR A 246 -3.15 8.58 0.77
N VAL A 247 -3.33 9.32 -0.33
CA VAL A 247 -2.54 9.12 -1.54
C VAL A 247 -1.24 9.91 -1.43
N ILE A 248 -0.11 9.23 -1.55
CA ILE A 248 1.24 9.80 -1.56
C ILE A 248 1.73 9.76 -3.01
N PRO A 249 1.80 10.90 -3.72
CA PRO A 249 2.31 10.93 -5.09
C PRO A 249 3.82 10.80 -5.10
N GLU A 250 4.36 10.09 -6.09
CA GLU A 250 5.79 10.07 -6.39
C GLU A 250 6.07 10.78 -7.71
N ILE A 251 7.02 11.71 -7.65
CA ILE A 251 7.59 12.41 -8.81
C ILE A 251 9.10 12.20 -8.75
N GLU A 252 9.61 11.41 -9.66
CA GLU A 252 11.00 10.99 -9.70
C GLU A 252 11.99 12.12 -9.97
N LEU A 253 13.04 12.16 -9.16
CA LEU A 253 14.23 12.98 -9.35
C LEU A 253 15.44 12.40 -8.60
N PRO A 254 16.67 12.55 -9.09
CA PRO A 254 17.06 13.05 -10.41
C PRO A 254 17.08 11.97 -11.49
N GLY A 255 16.99 10.68 -11.12
CA GLY A 255 16.88 9.51 -11.99
C GLY A 255 15.47 9.34 -12.53
N HIS A 256 15.24 8.24 -13.27
CA HIS A 256 13.93 7.83 -13.82
C HIS A 256 13.16 8.97 -14.53
N ALA A 257 13.92 9.82 -15.28
CA ALA A 257 13.43 11.10 -15.80
C ALA A 257 13.24 11.11 -17.33
N VAL A 258 13.50 9.99 -18.05
CA VAL A 258 13.60 10.00 -19.52
C VAL A 258 12.30 10.47 -20.19
N ALA A 259 11.13 10.15 -19.66
CA ALA A 259 9.88 10.65 -20.21
C ALA A 259 9.79 12.19 -20.14
N ALA A 260 10.25 12.79 -19.03
CA ALA A 260 10.34 14.24 -18.88
C ALA A 260 11.41 14.84 -19.81
N LEU A 261 12.58 14.20 -19.93
CA LEU A 261 13.66 14.63 -20.82
C LEU A 261 13.25 14.56 -22.29
N THR A 262 12.45 13.56 -22.67
CA THR A 262 11.90 13.46 -24.03
C THR A 262 10.93 14.60 -24.32
N SER A 263 10.12 14.97 -23.32
CA SER A 263 9.15 16.06 -23.42
C SER A 263 9.81 17.43 -23.48
N TYR A 264 10.87 17.63 -22.69
CA TYR A 264 11.62 18.87 -22.55
C TYR A 264 13.12 18.60 -22.51
N PRO A 265 13.78 18.41 -23.67
CA PRO A 265 15.18 17.97 -23.74
C PRO A 265 16.18 18.88 -23.01
N TRP A 266 15.85 20.15 -22.84
CA TRP A 266 16.69 21.11 -22.12
C TRP A 266 16.86 20.78 -20.62
N LEU A 267 16.06 19.87 -20.06
CA LEU A 267 16.16 19.40 -18.67
C LEU A 267 17.37 18.46 -18.43
N GLY A 268 17.83 17.79 -19.48
CA GLY A 268 18.96 16.87 -19.38
C GLY A 268 20.30 17.49 -19.74
N CYS A 269 21.39 16.78 -19.46
CA CYS A 269 22.75 17.26 -19.71
C CYS A 269 23.06 17.43 -21.20
N LYS A 270 22.54 16.54 -22.07
CA LYS A 270 22.77 16.59 -23.53
C LYS A 270 21.93 17.65 -24.23
N GLY A 271 20.71 17.92 -23.74
CA GLY A 271 19.78 18.88 -24.33
C GLY A 271 19.01 18.38 -25.54
N GLU A 272 19.25 17.17 -26.03
CA GLU A 272 18.60 16.58 -27.20
C GLU A 272 18.74 15.04 -27.22
N GLY A 273 18.02 14.38 -28.15
CA GLY A 273 18.22 12.95 -28.43
C GLY A 273 17.63 11.99 -27.37
N TYR A 274 16.62 12.42 -26.63
CA TYR A 274 15.92 11.57 -25.68
C TYR A 274 14.68 10.96 -26.33
N GLU A 275 14.40 9.70 -25.97
CA GLU A 275 13.20 8.96 -26.36
C GLU A 275 12.59 8.27 -25.14
N VAL A 276 11.25 8.31 -25.01
CA VAL A 276 10.52 7.57 -23.95
C VAL A 276 10.94 6.09 -24.04
N ARG A 277 11.38 5.54 -22.91
CA ARG A 277 11.95 4.19 -22.89
C ARG A 277 10.93 3.13 -23.24
N ARG A 278 11.35 2.18 -24.05
CA ARG A 278 10.54 1.04 -24.53
C ARG A 278 10.89 -0.28 -23.84
N ARG A 279 11.92 -0.25 -22.98
CA ARG A 279 12.44 -1.41 -22.25
C ARG A 279 12.65 -1.08 -20.77
N TRP A 280 12.80 -2.11 -19.97
CA TRP A 280 13.00 -2.03 -18.54
C TRP A 280 14.48 -1.82 -18.17
N GLY A 281 14.73 -1.42 -16.94
CA GLY A 281 16.07 -1.20 -16.38
C GLY A 281 16.44 0.28 -16.27
N ILE A 282 17.62 0.55 -15.72
CA ILE A 282 18.11 1.88 -15.35
C ILE A 282 18.58 2.67 -16.58
N SER A 283 18.24 3.95 -16.65
CA SER A 283 18.74 4.88 -17.67
C SER A 283 19.92 5.69 -17.15
N LYS A 284 20.90 5.95 -18.04
CA LYS A 284 21.99 6.91 -17.75
C LYS A 284 21.56 8.37 -17.96
N GLU A 285 20.42 8.60 -18.58
CA GLU A 285 19.86 9.92 -18.83
C GLU A 285 19.03 10.36 -17.64
N VAL A 286 19.49 11.42 -16.98
CA VAL A 286 18.93 11.94 -15.74
C VAL A 286 18.79 13.46 -15.82
N PHE A 287 18.03 14.08 -14.94
CA PHE A 287 17.97 15.55 -14.85
C PHE A 287 19.36 16.17 -14.68
N CYS A 288 19.52 17.37 -15.19
CA CYS A 288 20.78 18.13 -15.09
C CYS A 288 20.73 19.13 -13.93
N PRO A 289 21.27 18.84 -12.75
CA PRO A 289 21.27 19.77 -11.61
C PRO A 289 22.28 20.93 -11.76
N GLY A 290 23.06 20.94 -12.82
CA GLY A 290 23.88 22.09 -13.19
C GLY A 290 23.05 23.29 -13.67
N LYS A 291 21.81 23.06 -14.12
CA LYS A 291 20.92 24.09 -14.68
C LYS A 291 19.91 24.58 -13.65
N GLU A 292 19.77 25.88 -13.45
CA GLU A 292 18.72 26.46 -12.61
C GLU A 292 17.32 26.17 -13.16
N THR A 293 17.16 26.16 -14.47
CA THR A 293 15.90 25.85 -15.14
C THR A 293 15.35 24.45 -14.79
N THR A 294 16.22 23.50 -14.44
CA THR A 294 15.79 22.19 -13.94
C THR A 294 15.07 22.31 -12.59
N PHE A 295 15.61 23.10 -11.69
CA PHE A 295 14.95 23.35 -10.38
C PHE A 295 13.67 24.15 -10.54
N GLU A 296 13.63 25.16 -11.42
CA GLU A 296 12.42 25.91 -11.74
C GLU A 296 11.33 25.00 -12.30
N PHE A 297 11.70 24.07 -13.19
CA PHE A 297 10.77 23.06 -13.72
C PHE A 297 10.22 22.18 -12.60
N LEU A 298 11.07 21.58 -11.77
CA LEU A 298 10.65 20.72 -10.67
C LEU A 298 9.75 21.45 -9.68
N GLN A 299 10.10 22.69 -9.30
CA GLN A 299 9.28 23.52 -8.42
C GLN A 299 7.89 23.82 -9.02
N ASN A 300 7.82 24.11 -10.32
CA ASN A 300 6.55 24.33 -11.01
C ASN A 300 5.71 23.05 -11.09
N VAL A 301 6.33 21.88 -11.32
CA VAL A 301 5.64 20.58 -11.29
C VAL A 301 5.08 20.32 -9.89
N PHE A 302 5.92 20.46 -8.86
CA PHE A 302 5.46 20.27 -7.48
C PHE A 302 4.39 21.28 -7.06
N ALA A 303 4.43 22.51 -7.53
CA ALA A 303 3.37 23.48 -7.22
C ALA A 303 1.98 22.97 -7.64
N GLU A 304 1.85 22.37 -8.83
CA GLU A 304 0.58 21.78 -9.26
C GLU A 304 0.26 20.46 -8.52
N VAL A 305 1.29 19.65 -8.21
CA VAL A 305 1.12 18.42 -7.40
C VAL A 305 0.57 18.74 -6.02
N LEU A 306 1.07 19.79 -5.35
CA LEU A 306 0.61 20.19 -4.01
C LEU A 306 -0.86 20.62 -3.99
N GLU A 307 -1.38 21.17 -5.09
CA GLU A 307 -2.81 21.52 -5.22
C GLU A 307 -3.71 20.29 -5.39
N LEU A 308 -3.16 19.20 -5.89
CA LEU A 308 -3.90 17.96 -6.18
C LEU A 308 -3.90 16.98 -5.01
N PHE A 309 -2.81 16.94 -4.24
CA PHE A 309 -2.61 15.96 -3.18
C PHE A 309 -2.51 16.63 -1.80
N PRO A 310 -3.47 16.36 -0.90
CA PRO A 310 -3.46 16.92 0.46
C PRO A 310 -2.47 16.19 1.40
N SER A 311 -1.74 15.20 0.92
CA SER A 311 -0.78 14.42 1.69
C SER A 311 0.29 15.31 2.33
N GLU A 312 0.61 15.07 3.59
CA GLU A 312 1.75 15.68 4.28
C GLU A 312 3.07 15.30 3.59
N PHE A 313 3.13 14.11 2.98
CA PHE A 313 4.31 13.57 2.34
C PHE A 313 4.21 13.61 0.81
N ILE A 314 5.34 13.92 0.18
CA ILE A 314 5.58 13.78 -1.26
C ILE A 314 6.77 12.84 -1.42
N HIS A 315 6.61 11.78 -2.21
CA HIS A 315 7.72 10.90 -2.56
C HIS A 315 8.47 11.50 -3.76
N ILE A 316 9.78 11.58 -3.66
CA ILE A 316 10.63 12.23 -4.67
C ILE A 316 11.51 11.23 -5.45
N GLY A 317 11.30 9.94 -5.26
CA GLY A 317 12.17 8.90 -5.79
C GLY A 317 13.57 8.94 -5.18
N GLY A 318 14.56 9.22 -6.00
CA GLY A 318 15.96 9.37 -5.58
C GLY A 318 16.82 8.15 -5.82
N ASP A 319 16.20 7.06 -6.29
CA ASP A 319 16.83 5.78 -6.57
C ASP A 319 17.55 5.76 -7.93
N GLU A 320 18.43 4.80 -8.07
CA GLU A 320 19.06 4.36 -9.33
C GLU A 320 19.53 5.49 -10.26
N CYS A 321 20.06 6.58 -9.69
CA CYS A 321 20.53 7.72 -10.45
C CYS A 321 22.01 7.56 -10.87
N PRO A 322 22.33 7.14 -12.12
CA PRO A 322 23.71 7.04 -12.59
C PRO A 322 24.38 8.42 -12.70
N LYS A 323 25.68 8.47 -12.43
CA LYS A 323 26.47 9.70 -12.41
C LYS A 323 27.18 9.98 -13.73
N ASP A 324 27.03 9.10 -14.73
CA ASP A 324 27.77 9.16 -16.00
C ASP A 324 27.58 10.49 -16.74
N SER A 325 26.32 10.94 -16.87
CA SER A 325 26.01 12.19 -17.58
C SER A 325 26.52 13.41 -16.82
N TRP A 326 26.51 13.39 -15.49
CA TRP A 326 26.99 14.52 -14.68
C TRP A 326 28.51 14.67 -14.73
N LYS A 327 29.25 13.56 -14.75
CA LYS A 327 30.73 13.54 -14.86
C LYS A 327 31.23 14.24 -16.13
N GLN A 328 30.41 14.18 -17.19
CA GLN A 328 30.79 14.75 -18.50
C GLN A 328 30.15 16.12 -18.75
N CYS A 329 29.20 16.55 -17.91
CA CYS A 329 28.47 17.79 -18.10
C CYS A 329 29.20 18.99 -17.48
N PRO A 330 29.66 19.97 -18.29
CA PRO A 330 30.36 21.15 -17.74
C PRO A 330 29.57 21.92 -16.68
N LEU A 331 28.23 22.00 -16.85
CA LEU A 331 27.36 22.71 -15.90
C LEU A 331 27.23 21.98 -14.57
N CYS A 332 27.19 20.62 -14.58
CA CYS A 332 27.18 19.83 -13.36
C CYS A 332 28.53 19.92 -12.63
N GLN A 333 29.64 19.87 -13.37
CA GLN A 333 30.98 20.03 -12.79
C GLN A 333 31.19 21.45 -12.23
N GLU A 334 30.66 22.48 -12.91
CA GLU A 334 30.65 23.85 -12.41
C GLU A 334 29.85 23.95 -11.10
N ARG A 335 28.66 23.34 -11.05
CA ARG A 335 27.83 23.29 -9.84
C ARG A 335 28.57 22.64 -8.66
N ILE A 336 29.21 21.49 -8.90
CA ILE A 336 30.02 20.79 -7.88
C ILE A 336 31.08 21.75 -7.31
N ARG A 337 31.79 22.47 -8.21
CA ARG A 337 32.86 23.37 -7.79
C ARG A 337 32.34 24.60 -7.03
N THR A 338 31.27 25.22 -7.53
CA THR A 338 30.73 26.46 -6.94
C THR A 338 30.01 26.24 -5.62
N GLU A 339 29.35 25.10 -5.45
CA GLU A 339 28.69 24.72 -4.19
C GLU A 339 29.64 24.02 -3.20
N GLY A 340 30.93 23.81 -3.59
CA GLY A 340 31.91 23.15 -2.74
C GLY A 340 31.60 21.68 -2.47
N LEU A 341 30.95 21.01 -3.41
CA LEU A 341 30.58 19.59 -3.31
C LEU A 341 31.80 18.73 -3.66
N LYS A 342 31.84 17.56 -3.05
CA LYS A 342 32.98 16.64 -3.20
C LYS A 342 32.94 15.87 -4.53
N ASP A 343 31.76 15.43 -4.93
CA ASP A 343 31.57 14.58 -6.11
C ASP A 343 30.09 14.60 -6.58
N GLU A 344 29.75 13.75 -7.53
CA GLU A 344 28.41 13.60 -8.08
C GLU A 344 27.41 12.96 -7.09
N PHE A 345 27.87 12.25 -6.08
CA PHE A 345 26.99 11.76 -5.01
C PHE A 345 26.51 12.92 -4.12
N GLU A 346 27.42 13.83 -3.77
CA GLU A 346 27.03 15.05 -3.08
C GLU A 346 26.20 15.99 -3.97
N LEU A 347 26.35 15.96 -5.31
CA LEU A 347 25.49 16.67 -6.24
C LEU A 347 24.06 16.11 -6.22
N GLN A 348 23.87 14.80 -6.09
CA GLN A 348 22.54 14.22 -5.88
C GLN A 348 21.94 14.68 -4.55
N SER A 349 22.70 14.59 -3.46
CA SER A 349 22.27 15.12 -2.16
C SER A 349 21.92 16.60 -2.20
N TYR A 350 22.71 17.42 -2.91
CA TYR A 350 22.42 18.83 -3.12
C TYR A 350 21.05 19.00 -3.80
N THR A 351 20.80 18.23 -4.85
CA THR A 351 19.53 18.25 -5.59
C THR A 351 18.35 17.90 -4.69
N VAL A 352 18.46 16.81 -3.94
CA VAL A 352 17.43 16.35 -2.99
C VAL A 352 17.20 17.42 -1.91
N ARG A 353 18.26 17.91 -1.25
CA ARG A 353 18.14 18.94 -0.19
C ARG A 353 17.52 20.23 -0.69
N ARG A 354 17.81 20.63 -1.93
CA ARG A 354 17.26 21.85 -2.52
C ARG A 354 15.76 21.71 -2.77
N MET A 355 15.31 20.58 -3.28
CA MET A 355 13.88 20.30 -3.48
C MET A 355 13.16 20.06 -2.15
N GLU A 356 13.77 19.37 -1.19
CA GLU A 356 13.23 19.22 0.15
C GLU A 356 13.01 20.55 0.84
N LYS A 357 13.99 21.46 0.77
CA LYS A 357 13.85 22.81 1.34
C LYS A 357 12.63 23.52 0.77
N TRP A 358 12.48 23.48 -0.57
CA TRP A 358 11.35 24.10 -1.24
C TRP A 358 10.01 23.47 -0.81
N LEU A 359 9.92 22.13 -0.80
CA LEU A 359 8.72 21.42 -0.37
C LEU A 359 8.36 21.70 1.10
N ARG A 360 9.35 21.78 1.98
CA ARG A 360 9.16 22.13 3.38
C ARG A 360 8.65 23.56 3.57
N GLU A 361 9.15 24.51 2.80
CA GLU A 361 8.64 25.89 2.78
C GLU A 361 7.18 25.98 2.33
N HIS A 362 6.71 24.93 1.60
CA HIS A 362 5.31 24.76 1.20
C HIS A 362 4.53 23.80 2.10
N GLY A 363 5.04 23.50 3.29
CA GLY A 363 4.35 22.69 4.30
C GLY A 363 4.31 21.19 4.02
N ARG A 364 5.26 20.66 3.23
CA ARG A 364 5.35 19.23 2.91
C ARG A 364 6.66 18.62 3.39
N LYS A 365 6.62 17.32 3.70
CA LYS A 365 7.79 16.48 4.01
C LYS A 365 8.09 15.58 2.81
N ILE A 366 9.35 15.21 2.63
CA ILE A 366 9.74 14.28 1.60
C ILE A 366 9.81 12.84 2.12
N ILE A 367 9.52 11.90 1.23
CA ILE A 367 9.97 10.51 1.29
C ILE A 367 10.90 10.30 0.10
N GLY A 368 11.97 9.55 0.26
CA GLY A 368 12.81 9.10 -0.85
C GLY A 368 13.32 7.69 -0.61
N TRP A 369 13.65 7.00 -1.68
CA TRP A 369 14.29 5.69 -1.61
C TRP A 369 15.63 5.79 -0.89
N ASP A 370 16.16 4.68 -0.37
CA ASP A 370 17.31 4.72 0.55
C ASP A 370 18.63 5.20 -0.09
N GLU A 371 18.69 5.41 -1.40
CA GLU A 371 19.80 6.09 -2.07
C GLU A 371 19.94 7.57 -1.70
N ILE A 372 18.90 8.22 -1.17
CA ILE A 372 19.02 9.60 -0.68
C ILE A 372 19.99 9.71 0.52
N LEU A 373 20.35 8.58 1.14
CA LEU A 373 21.40 8.53 2.18
C LEU A 373 22.81 8.77 1.61
N GLU A 374 23.02 8.47 0.32
CA GLU A 374 24.29 8.60 -0.33
C GLU A 374 24.66 10.09 -0.50
N GLY A 375 25.83 10.51 -0.06
CA GLY A 375 26.25 11.93 -0.08
C GLY A 375 25.62 12.80 1.01
N GLY A 376 24.83 12.22 1.92
CA GLY A 376 24.24 12.90 3.08
C GLY A 376 22.78 13.29 2.90
N VAL A 377 21.96 12.95 3.89
CA VAL A 377 20.51 13.19 3.92
C VAL A 377 20.15 14.25 4.97
N SER A 378 19.10 15.02 4.71
CA SER A 378 18.53 15.94 5.69
C SER A 378 17.88 15.17 6.86
N PRO A 379 17.97 15.64 8.11
CA PRO A 379 17.33 14.97 9.25
C PRO A 379 15.80 15.00 9.20
N THR A 380 15.21 15.80 8.32
CA THR A 380 13.75 15.91 8.15
C THR A 380 13.19 15.02 7.04
N ALA A 381 14.05 14.43 6.23
CA ALA A 381 13.65 13.48 5.19
C ALA A 381 13.23 12.13 5.79
N THR A 382 12.20 11.54 5.24
CA THR A 382 11.81 10.15 5.52
C THR A 382 12.44 9.23 4.48
N VAL A 383 13.05 8.13 4.94
CA VAL A 383 13.75 7.17 4.08
C VAL A 383 12.87 5.94 3.86
N MET A 384 12.61 5.58 2.60
CA MET A 384 11.98 4.31 2.25
C MET A 384 13.05 3.30 1.90
N SER A 385 13.22 2.28 2.77
CA SER A 385 14.29 1.28 2.63
C SER A 385 13.82 0.13 1.75
N TRP A 386 14.44 0.00 0.55
CA TRP A 386 14.08 -1.05 -0.41
C TRP A 386 15.21 -2.01 -0.75
N ARG A 387 16.47 -1.58 -0.72
CA ARG A 387 17.68 -2.42 -0.96
C ARG A 387 17.98 -3.32 0.25
N GLY A 388 17.00 -4.09 0.71
CA GLY A 388 17.01 -4.77 2.00
C GLY A 388 16.75 -3.79 3.14
N SER A 389 17.04 -4.21 4.40
CA SER A 389 16.77 -3.41 5.59
C SER A 389 17.92 -2.47 5.99
N LYS A 390 19.10 -2.60 5.38
CA LYS A 390 20.33 -1.88 5.81
C LYS A 390 20.19 -0.36 5.73
N GLY A 391 19.60 0.16 4.66
CA GLY A 391 19.35 1.60 4.49
C GLY A 391 18.45 2.15 5.58
N GLY A 392 17.34 1.48 5.87
CA GLY A 392 16.41 1.86 6.92
C GLY A 392 17.04 1.80 8.33
N ILE A 393 17.81 0.76 8.60
CA ILE A 393 18.55 0.64 9.88
C ILE A 393 19.52 1.82 10.04
N ALA A 394 20.28 2.15 8.99
CA ALA A 394 21.21 3.28 9.02
C ALA A 394 20.47 4.62 9.22
N ALA A 395 19.36 4.82 8.53
CA ALA A 395 18.53 6.02 8.64
C ALA A 395 17.94 6.17 10.06
N ALA A 396 17.35 5.11 10.63
CA ALA A 396 16.79 5.13 11.99
C ALA A 396 17.87 5.45 13.04
N LYS A 397 19.06 4.88 12.91
CA LYS A 397 20.22 5.19 13.77
C LYS A 397 20.71 6.63 13.62
N ALA A 398 20.54 7.23 12.45
CA ALA A 398 20.83 8.63 12.20
C ALA A 398 19.72 9.60 12.67
N GLY A 399 18.55 9.09 13.10
CA GLY A 399 17.41 9.88 13.56
C GLY A 399 16.43 10.27 12.46
N ASN A 400 16.52 9.68 11.26
CA ASN A 400 15.53 9.85 10.22
C ASN A 400 14.35 8.90 10.40
N HIS A 401 13.15 9.35 10.09
CA HIS A 401 12.00 8.46 9.97
C HIS A 401 12.16 7.49 8.80
N VAL A 402 11.61 6.28 8.95
CA VAL A 402 11.80 5.19 8.01
C VAL A 402 10.48 4.48 7.71
N ILE A 403 10.29 4.14 6.43
CA ILE A 403 9.28 3.18 5.97
C ILE A 403 10.04 1.96 5.45
N MET A 404 9.73 0.78 6.01
CA MET A 404 10.38 -0.46 5.61
C MET A 404 9.63 -1.10 4.44
N ALA A 405 10.31 -1.19 3.30
CA ALA A 405 9.83 -1.82 2.07
C ALA A 405 10.91 -2.71 1.42
N PRO A 406 11.69 -3.52 2.20
CA PRO A 406 12.81 -4.29 1.67
C PRO A 406 12.36 -5.24 0.58
N ASN A 407 13.02 -5.18 -0.59
CA ASN A 407 12.65 -5.92 -1.79
C ASN A 407 12.52 -7.44 -1.56
N VAL A 408 13.35 -7.98 -0.67
CA VAL A 408 13.33 -9.42 -0.33
C VAL A 408 12.10 -9.85 0.48
N HIS A 409 11.25 -8.92 0.92
CA HIS A 409 10.01 -9.19 1.68
C HIS A 409 8.79 -8.47 1.10
N CYS A 410 8.98 -7.29 0.49
CA CYS A 410 7.90 -6.36 0.18
C CYS A 410 7.66 -6.16 -1.32
N TYR A 411 8.49 -6.72 -2.22
CA TYR A 411 8.29 -6.60 -3.66
C TYR A 411 7.36 -7.70 -4.16
N LEU A 412 6.10 -7.33 -4.36
CA LEU A 412 5.03 -8.26 -4.72
C LEU A 412 4.98 -8.53 -6.23
N ASP A 413 5.89 -7.97 -7.01
CA ASP A 413 6.17 -8.27 -8.41
C ASP A 413 7.17 -9.44 -8.59
N TYR A 414 7.74 -9.98 -7.49
CA TYR A 414 8.62 -11.15 -7.51
C TYR A 414 7.81 -12.46 -7.56
N TYR A 415 8.46 -13.55 -8.02
CA TYR A 415 7.87 -14.88 -8.04
C TYR A 415 7.39 -15.33 -6.66
N GLN A 416 6.26 -16.04 -6.63
CA GLN A 416 5.63 -16.54 -5.39
C GLN A 416 6.07 -17.95 -5.04
N THR A 417 6.54 -18.73 -6.04
CA THR A 417 6.94 -20.15 -5.87
C THR A 417 8.39 -20.39 -6.30
N LYS A 418 8.93 -21.56 -5.97
CA LYS A 418 10.26 -22.01 -6.43
C LYS A 418 10.26 -22.53 -7.87
N THR A 419 9.10 -22.50 -8.55
CA THR A 419 8.95 -22.98 -9.94
C THR A 419 8.49 -21.86 -10.88
N PRO A 420 9.38 -20.90 -11.21
CA PRO A 420 9.03 -19.72 -12.02
C PRO A 420 8.42 -20.04 -13.38
N THR A 421 8.74 -21.22 -13.95
CA THR A 421 8.19 -21.68 -15.24
C THR A 421 6.68 -21.99 -15.19
N LYS A 422 6.09 -22.05 -14.00
CA LYS A 422 4.64 -22.30 -13.79
C LYS A 422 3.89 -21.03 -13.38
N GLU A 423 4.60 -19.92 -13.28
CA GLU A 423 4.04 -18.61 -12.96
C GLU A 423 4.07 -17.67 -14.17
N PRO A 424 3.23 -16.63 -14.20
CA PRO A 424 3.44 -15.53 -15.11
C PRO A 424 4.85 -14.95 -14.96
N MET A 425 5.44 -14.48 -16.07
CA MET A 425 6.78 -13.91 -16.06
C MET A 425 6.85 -12.72 -15.10
N ALA A 426 7.87 -12.71 -14.26
CA ALA A 426 8.20 -11.64 -13.32
C ALA A 426 9.64 -11.14 -13.55
N ILE A 427 10.00 -10.04 -12.91
CA ILE A 427 11.36 -9.47 -13.01
C ILE A 427 12.43 -10.42 -12.44
N GLY A 428 12.05 -11.30 -11.54
CA GLY A 428 12.92 -12.24 -10.83
C GLY A 428 12.59 -12.32 -9.35
N GLY A 429 13.56 -12.71 -8.54
CA GLY A 429 13.38 -12.84 -7.10
C GLY A 429 12.44 -13.98 -6.69
N TYR A 430 12.30 -14.16 -5.37
CA TYR A 430 11.37 -15.14 -4.79
C TYR A 430 10.89 -14.62 -3.44
N VAL A 431 9.62 -14.28 -3.37
CA VAL A 431 8.97 -13.71 -2.18
C VAL A 431 7.64 -14.45 -1.94
N PRO A 432 7.67 -15.63 -1.30
CA PRO A 432 6.47 -16.37 -0.89
C PRO A 432 5.78 -15.68 0.29
N MET A 433 4.55 -16.08 0.60
CA MET A 433 3.74 -15.54 1.68
C MET A 433 4.48 -15.52 3.03
N ARG A 434 5.12 -16.64 3.39
CA ARG A 434 5.88 -16.75 4.66
C ARG A 434 6.98 -15.70 4.75
N LYS A 435 7.70 -15.46 3.66
CA LYS A 435 8.79 -14.47 3.64
C LYS A 435 8.29 -13.05 3.82
N VAL A 436 7.14 -12.71 3.23
CA VAL A 436 6.48 -11.42 3.50
C VAL A 436 6.10 -11.30 4.97
N TYR A 437 5.49 -12.34 5.52
CA TYR A 437 5.03 -12.38 6.91
C TYR A 437 6.18 -12.28 7.94
N GLU A 438 7.34 -12.84 7.61
CA GLU A 438 8.55 -12.84 8.47
C GLU A 438 9.24 -11.47 8.55
N LEU A 439 8.85 -10.48 7.74
CA LEU A 439 9.41 -9.14 7.82
C LEU A 439 9.47 -8.65 9.28
N ASP A 440 10.67 -8.31 9.73
CA ASP A 440 10.90 -7.61 11.00
C ASP A 440 11.38 -6.18 10.73
N PRO A 441 10.50 -5.19 10.86
CA PRO A 441 10.86 -3.78 10.67
C PRO A 441 11.84 -3.24 11.71
N TYR A 442 12.05 -3.96 12.80
CA TYR A 442 12.88 -3.55 13.94
C TYR A 442 14.22 -4.29 14.04
N ASP A 443 14.51 -5.16 13.06
CA ASP A 443 15.78 -5.90 13.04
C ASP A 443 16.96 -4.97 13.34
N GLN A 444 17.86 -5.39 14.25
CA GLN A 444 19.06 -4.66 14.66
C GLN A 444 18.85 -3.25 15.24
N LEU A 445 17.61 -2.85 15.58
CA LEU A 445 17.30 -1.56 16.18
C LEU A 445 17.09 -1.68 17.70
N THR A 446 17.71 -0.76 18.44
CA THR A 446 17.44 -0.58 19.87
C THR A 446 16.01 -0.04 20.09
N PRO A 447 15.43 -0.18 21.29
CA PRO A 447 14.09 0.35 21.59
C PRO A 447 13.93 1.85 21.28
N GLY A 448 14.98 2.66 21.49
CA GLY A 448 14.95 4.09 21.16
C GLY A 448 14.90 4.35 19.66
N GLU A 449 15.65 3.57 18.88
CA GLU A 449 15.71 3.70 17.41
C GLU A 449 14.42 3.22 16.72
N ARG A 450 13.69 2.29 17.35
CA ARG A 450 12.38 1.78 16.82
C ARG A 450 11.34 2.86 16.67
N SER A 451 11.42 3.95 17.44
CA SER A 451 10.48 5.08 17.33
C SER A 451 10.56 5.82 15.98
N TYR A 452 11.65 5.64 15.23
CA TYR A 452 11.80 6.22 13.89
C TYR A 452 11.12 5.39 12.80
N ILE A 453 10.73 4.13 13.06
CA ILE A 453 10.03 3.29 12.09
C ILE A 453 8.56 3.68 12.04
N LEU A 454 8.13 4.30 10.95
CA LEU A 454 6.74 4.68 10.72
C LEU A 454 5.86 3.48 10.37
N GLY A 455 6.45 2.46 9.72
CA GLY A 455 5.73 1.27 9.32
C GLY A 455 6.30 0.57 8.10
N VAL A 456 5.41 -0.12 7.37
CA VAL A 456 5.76 -1.04 6.28
C VAL A 456 4.95 -0.75 5.02
N GLN A 457 5.50 -1.13 3.86
CA GLN A 457 4.82 -0.98 2.58
C GLN A 457 5.13 -2.16 1.65
N GLY A 458 4.11 -2.65 0.95
CA GLY A 458 4.25 -3.57 -0.17
C GLY A 458 4.34 -2.81 -1.49
N ASN A 459 5.29 -3.15 -2.34
CA ASN A 459 5.51 -2.51 -3.63
C ASN A 459 5.15 -3.45 -4.77
N LEU A 460 4.51 -2.91 -5.81
CA LEU A 460 4.10 -3.67 -6.99
C LEU A 460 4.55 -2.92 -8.24
N TRP A 461 5.76 -3.23 -8.71
CA TRP A 461 6.29 -2.75 -9.98
C TRP A 461 5.66 -3.48 -11.15
N THR A 462 5.47 -2.81 -12.28
CA THR A 462 4.62 -3.34 -13.35
C THR A 462 5.33 -3.58 -14.67
N GLU A 463 6.66 -3.67 -14.70
CA GLU A 463 7.43 -3.99 -15.91
C GLU A 463 6.90 -5.23 -16.63
N TYR A 464 6.56 -6.26 -15.88
CA TYR A 464 6.09 -7.55 -16.39
C TYR A 464 4.60 -7.79 -16.16
N ILE A 465 3.89 -6.80 -15.62
CA ILE A 465 2.47 -6.90 -15.28
C ILE A 465 1.67 -5.99 -16.22
N ALA A 466 1.17 -6.56 -17.32
CA ALA A 466 0.51 -5.81 -18.38
C ALA A 466 -1.02 -5.77 -18.27
N THR A 467 -1.63 -6.58 -17.39
CA THR A 467 -3.09 -6.66 -17.26
C THR A 467 -3.52 -6.60 -15.80
N PHE A 468 -4.67 -6.03 -15.54
CA PHE A 468 -5.18 -5.89 -14.18
C PHE A 468 -5.49 -7.22 -13.46
N PRO A 469 -6.00 -8.28 -14.14
CA PRO A 469 -6.05 -9.60 -13.53
C PRO A 469 -4.68 -10.15 -13.10
N HIS A 470 -3.62 -9.92 -13.90
CA HIS A 470 -2.24 -10.30 -13.53
C HIS A 470 -1.74 -9.47 -12.32
N LEU A 471 -2.06 -8.16 -12.29
CA LEU A 471 -1.75 -7.30 -11.15
C LEU A 471 -2.34 -7.87 -9.85
N LYS A 472 -3.62 -8.21 -9.84
CA LYS A 472 -4.29 -8.81 -8.68
C LYS A 472 -3.69 -10.16 -8.29
N HIS A 473 -3.33 -10.99 -9.26
CA HIS A 473 -2.65 -12.27 -9.03
C HIS A 473 -1.29 -12.11 -8.34
N MET A 474 -0.51 -11.10 -8.74
CA MET A 474 0.78 -10.82 -8.10
C MET A 474 0.63 -10.19 -6.72
N LEU A 475 -0.35 -9.33 -6.54
CA LEU A 475 -0.62 -8.62 -5.29
C LEU A 475 -1.19 -9.54 -4.21
N LEU A 476 -2.20 -10.35 -4.57
CA LEU A 476 -2.98 -11.16 -3.64
C LEU A 476 -2.55 -12.66 -3.72
N PRO A 477 -2.49 -13.34 -2.58
CA PRO A 477 -2.91 -12.89 -1.23
C PRO A 477 -1.77 -12.24 -0.42
N ARG A 478 -0.55 -12.02 -0.95
CA ARG A 478 0.63 -11.57 -0.19
C ARG A 478 0.45 -10.19 0.47
N LEU A 479 -0.40 -9.33 -0.08
CA LEU A 479 -0.73 -8.04 0.55
C LEU A 479 -1.35 -8.22 1.95
N ALA A 480 -2.04 -9.34 2.20
CA ALA A 480 -2.57 -9.66 3.53
C ALA A 480 -1.45 -9.85 4.57
N ALA A 481 -0.29 -10.38 4.19
CA ALA A 481 0.86 -10.50 5.08
C ALA A 481 1.48 -9.12 5.38
N ILE A 482 1.59 -8.23 4.40
CA ILE A 482 1.99 -6.82 4.64
C ILE A 482 1.03 -6.16 5.62
N ALA A 483 -0.28 -6.36 5.44
CA ALA A 483 -1.30 -5.82 6.33
C ALA A 483 -1.18 -6.37 7.76
N GLU A 484 -0.95 -7.67 7.92
CA GLU A 484 -0.74 -8.30 9.22
C GLU A 484 0.52 -7.76 9.92
N VAL A 485 1.64 -7.63 9.21
CA VAL A 485 2.85 -7.00 9.75
C VAL A 485 2.60 -5.55 10.15
N GLY A 486 1.89 -4.80 9.34
CA GLY A 486 1.59 -3.39 9.61
C GLY A 486 0.62 -3.17 10.76
N TRP A 487 -0.35 -4.05 10.91
CA TRP A 487 -1.44 -3.93 11.89
C TRP A 487 -1.17 -4.68 13.19
N SER A 488 -0.58 -5.89 13.11
CA SER A 488 -0.53 -6.87 14.19
C SER A 488 0.90 -7.36 14.51
N TYR A 489 1.91 -6.52 14.30
CA TYR A 489 3.33 -6.90 14.40
C TYR A 489 3.68 -7.62 15.70
N ASP A 490 3.18 -7.14 16.84
CA ASP A 490 3.50 -7.63 18.20
C ASP A 490 2.80 -8.97 18.56
N ARG A 491 1.90 -9.46 17.71
CA ARG A 491 1.08 -10.66 17.93
C ARG A 491 1.04 -11.60 16.72
N LYS A 492 2.05 -11.50 15.85
CA LYS A 492 2.19 -12.35 14.67
C LYS A 492 2.36 -13.82 15.08
N ASP A 493 1.62 -14.68 14.39
CA ASP A 493 1.69 -16.14 14.45
C ASP A 493 1.31 -16.66 13.06
N PHE A 494 2.27 -17.28 12.36
CA PHE A 494 2.07 -17.67 10.97
C PHE A 494 1.07 -18.80 10.79
N ASP A 495 1.03 -19.76 11.72
CA ASP A 495 0.10 -20.89 11.61
C ASP A 495 -1.35 -20.43 11.86
N ASP A 496 -1.56 -19.58 12.85
CA ASP A 496 -2.83 -18.89 13.08
C ASP A 496 -3.22 -18.00 11.89
N PHE A 497 -2.28 -17.22 11.33
CA PHE A 497 -2.51 -16.43 10.13
C PHE A 497 -2.95 -17.31 8.95
N LYS A 498 -2.25 -18.41 8.69
CA LYS A 498 -2.60 -19.37 7.64
C LYS A 498 -4.03 -19.91 7.80
N HIS A 499 -4.44 -20.19 9.02
CA HIS A 499 -5.80 -20.62 9.31
C HIS A 499 -6.83 -19.53 8.98
N ARG A 500 -6.63 -18.29 9.46
CA ARG A 500 -7.52 -17.14 9.22
C ARG A 500 -7.59 -16.73 7.74
N MET A 501 -6.56 -16.98 6.96
CA MET A 501 -6.54 -16.70 5.52
C MET A 501 -7.60 -17.49 4.74
N ASN A 502 -8.10 -18.63 5.24
CA ASN A 502 -9.20 -19.35 4.61
C ASN A 502 -10.50 -18.52 4.61
N SER A 503 -10.76 -17.77 5.69
CA SER A 503 -11.92 -16.86 5.78
C SER A 503 -11.70 -15.62 4.90
N LEU A 504 -10.49 -15.06 4.85
CA LEU A 504 -10.19 -13.95 3.95
C LEU A 504 -10.31 -14.34 2.47
N ARG A 505 -9.97 -15.57 2.10
CA ARG A 505 -10.18 -16.13 0.76
C ARG A 505 -11.64 -16.03 0.32
N LYS A 506 -12.59 -16.37 1.19
CA LYS A 506 -14.03 -16.20 0.90
C LYS A 506 -14.39 -14.73 0.62
N CYS A 507 -13.69 -13.79 1.29
CA CYS A 507 -13.87 -12.37 1.02
C CYS A 507 -13.36 -11.95 -0.36
N TYR A 508 -12.27 -12.58 -0.85
CA TYR A 508 -11.80 -12.35 -2.22
C TYR A 508 -12.77 -12.93 -3.24
N ASP A 509 -13.27 -14.15 -3.00
CA ASP A 509 -14.25 -14.82 -3.86
C ASP A 509 -15.55 -14.01 -3.95
N ALA A 510 -16.08 -13.52 -2.83
CA ALA A 510 -17.28 -12.69 -2.77
C ALA A 510 -17.12 -11.34 -3.48
N ALA A 511 -15.90 -10.80 -3.50
CA ALA A 511 -15.58 -9.56 -4.20
C ALA A 511 -15.19 -9.78 -5.68
N GLY A 512 -15.16 -11.04 -6.18
CA GLY A 512 -14.74 -11.36 -7.54
C GLY A 512 -13.28 -11.02 -7.85
N LEU A 513 -12.41 -11.00 -6.82
CA LEU A 513 -10.99 -10.68 -6.99
C LEU A 513 -10.22 -11.90 -7.54
N ASN A 514 -9.39 -11.65 -8.56
CA ASN A 514 -8.38 -12.62 -8.96
C ASN A 514 -7.23 -12.61 -7.95
N TYR A 515 -6.71 -13.80 -7.56
CA TYR A 515 -5.58 -13.94 -6.65
C TYR A 515 -4.79 -15.21 -6.96
N ALA A 516 -3.52 -15.28 -6.55
CA ALA A 516 -2.72 -16.49 -6.65
C ALA A 516 -3.18 -17.55 -5.63
N THR A 517 -3.33 -18.78 -6.08
CA THR A 517 -3.79 -19.89 -5.21
C THR A 517 -2.65 -20.65 -4.53
N TYR A 518 -1.40 -20.38 -4.91
CA TYR A 518 -0.21 -21.13 -4.48
C TYR A 518 -0.12 -21.32 -2.97
N PHE A 519 -0.34 -20.26 -2.21
CA PHE A 519 -0.34 -20.29 -0.74
C PHE A 519 -1.41 -21.26 -0.19
N PHE A 520 -2.64 -21.17 -0.70
CA PHE A 520 -3.75 -22.02 -0.26
C PHE A 520 -3.57 -23.50 -0.66
N GLU A 521 -2.75 -23.76 -1.66
CA GLU A 521 -2.42 -25.10 -2.14
C GLU A 521 -1.11 -25.64 -1.54
N GLY A 522 -0.42 -24.85 -0.70
CA GLY A 522 0.89 -25.20 -0.12
C GLY A 522 1.99 -25.32 -1.17
N LYS A 523 1.94 -24.53 -2.24
CA LYS A 523 2.88 -24.56 -3.37
C LYS A 523 3.84 -23.38 -3.39
N ASP A 524 3.72 -22.45 -2.45
CA ASP A 524 4.53 -21.25 -2.36
C ASP A 524 5.79 -21.41 -1.49
N GLU A 525 6.01 -22.58 -0.86
CA GLU A 525 7.17 -22.92 -0.02
C GLU A 525 8.19 -23.82 -0.71
#